data_a490ebfe2f03eb147c694757d1675993
#
_entry.id   a490ebfe2f03eb147c694757d1675993
#
_cell.length_a   1.000
_cell.length_b   1.000
_cell.length_c   1.000
_cell.angle_alpha   90.00
_cell.angle_beta   90.00
_cell.angle_gamma   90.00
#
_symmetry.space_group_name_H-M   'P 1'
#
loop_
_entity.id
_entity.type
_entity.pdbx_description
1 polymer ?
#
loop_
_entity_poly.entity_id
_entity_poly.type
_entity_poly.pdbx_seq_one_letter_code
_entity_poly.pdbx_strand_id
1 'polypeptide(L)'
;GLQKMIPSIDWNVFLPVSGLGEVQHFVVNEKWALAEGAKLLDTQPVDAWKKYLAFHIASDNASTLPKAFDDASFEFFSKTLRGQEVQRDRWKRGVGLLDGLIGEGVGELYVAKYFPPENKAKMDDLVANLRTAMGERLKTLAWMDDATRAEAQKKLGTFDPRVGYPASWRDYSAYTVEAGKLAENVRAGRKFEWNRQVARLGQPVDRAEWGMNPQTVNAYYNPLVNQITFPAGILQPP
;
A
#
# COMPACT_ATOMS: atom_id res chain seq x y z
N GLY A 1 13.40 -23.49 11.44
CA GLY A 1 12.50 -22.38 11.24
C GLY A 1 12.88 -21.16 12.07
N LEU A 2 11.92 -20.27 12.28
CA LEU A 2 12.09 -18.98 12.98
C LEU A 2 12.74 -19.12 14.35
N GLN A 3 12.32 -20.08 15.19
CA GLN A 3 12.89 -20.30 16.52
C GLN A 3 14.42 -20.57 16.49
N LYS A 4 14.92 -21.26 15.45
CA LYS A 4 16.36 -21.51 15.30
C LYS A 4 17.11 -20.23 14.85
N MET A 5 16.45 -19.36 14.08
CA MET A 5 17.03 -18.13 13.55
C MET A 5 17.05 -17.02 14.59
N ILE A 6 15.98 -16.89 15.36
CA ILE A 6 15.77 -15.85 16.37
C ILE A 6 15.26 -16.55 17.65
N PRO A 7 16.16 -17.13 18.45
CA PRO A 7 15.77 -17.87 19.66
C PRO A 7 15.23 -16.97 20.78
N SER A 8 15.59 -15.68 20.77
CA SER A 8 15.21 -14.67 21.77
C SER A 8 13.72 -14.30 21.75
N ILE A 9 13.00 -14.65 20.68
CA ILE A 9 11.56 -14.40 20.56
C ILE A 9 10.81 -15.69 20.86
N ASP A 10 9.87 -15.64 21.80
CA ASP A 10 8.89 -16.71 21.96
C ASP A 10 7.84 -16.63 20.84
N TRP A 11 8.08 -17.41 19.79
CA TRP A 11 7.21 -17.45 18.61
C TRP A 11 5.84 -18.05 18.92
N ASN A 12 5.70 -18.86 19.97
CA ASN A 12 4.40 -19.40 20.39
C ASN A 12 3.50 -18.32 21.00
N VAL A 13 4.09 -17.23 21.49
CA VAL A 13 3.36 -16.05 21.97
C VAL A 13 3.20 -15.02 20.85
N PHE A 14 4.30 -14.72 20.15
CA PHE A 14 4.32 -13.63 19.15
C PHE A 14 3.35 -13.89 17.98
N LEU A 15 3.38 -15.08 17.39
CA LEU A 15 2.58 -15.40 16.21
C LEU A 15 1.06 -15.35 16.50
N PRO A 16 0.53 -15.99 17.54
CA PRO A 16 -0.88 -15.89 17.87
C PRO A 16 -1.34 -14.44 18.16
N VAL A 17 -0.56 -13.68 18.93
CA VAL A 17 -0.89 -12.27 19.24
C VAL A 17 -0.91 -11.40 17.99
N SER A 18 -0.06 -11.73 17.01
CA SER A 18 -0.04 -11.07 15.70
C SER A 18 -1.14 -11.54 14.74
N GLY A 19 -1.96 -12.54 15.12
CA GLY A 19 -2.93 -13.17 14.23
C GLY A 19 -2.32 -14.16 13.23
N LEU A 20 -1.06 -14.54 13.40
CA LEU A 20 -0.30 -15.41 12.50
C LEU A 20 -0.10 -16.83 13.06
N GLY A 21 -0.82 -17.21 14.13
CA GLY A 21 -0.62 -18.48 14.83
C GLY A 21 -0.79 -19.72 13.95
N GLU A 22 -1.67 -19.65 12.96
CA GLU A 22 -1.94 -20.77 12.04
C GLU A 22 -1.01 -20.82 10.82
N VAL A 23 -0.11 -19.81 10.67
CA VAL A 23 0.78 -19.71 9.51
C VAL A 23 1.93 -20.71 9.67
N GLN A 24 2.05 -21.65 8.73
CA GLN A 24 3.06 -22.71 8.77
C GLN A 24 4.35 -22.34 8.03
N HIS A 25 4.26 -21.44 7.05
CA HIS A 25 5.39 -21.10 6.19
C HIS A 25 5.61 -19.58 6.15
N PHE A 26 6.85 -19.18 6.38
CA PHE A 26 7.28 -17.79 6.31
C PHE A 26 8.38 -17.62 5.26
N VAL A 27 8.26 -16.62 4.41
CA VAL A 27 9.35 -16.20 3.53
C VAL A 27 10.19 -15.17 4.27
N VAL A 28 11.47 -15.44 4.40
CA VAL A 28 12.44 -14.56 5.06
C VAL A 28 13.47 -14.12 4.02
N ASN A 29 13.36 -12.88 3.56
CA ASN A 29 14.24 -12.33 2.52
C ASN A 29 15.63 -12.00 3.08
N GLU A 30 15.68 -11.30 4.23
CA GLU A 30 16.90 -10.76 4.81
C GLU A 30 17.28 -11.52 6.10
N LYS A 31 17.51 -12.84 5.98
CA LYS A 31 17.78 -13.70 7.13
C LYS A 31 18.99 -13.26 7.97
N TRP A 32 20.02 -12.65 7.34
CA TRP A 32 21.21 -12.17 8.04
C TRP A 32 20.90 -10.93 8.89
N ALA A 33 20.14 -9.99 8.35
CA ALA A 33 19.71 -8.80 9.09
C ALA A 33 18.83 -9.18 10.30
N LEU A 34 17.92 -10.14 10.12
CA LEU A 34 17.10 -10.66 11.21
C LEU A 34 17.94 -11.35 12.30
N ALA A 35 18.91 -12.17 11.91
CA ALA A 35 19.78 -12.88 12.86
C ALA A 35 20.68 -11.91 13.66
N GLU A 36 21.24 -10.89 13.00
CA GLU A 36 22.02 -9.86 13.69
C GLU A 36 21.16 -8.96 14.58
N GLY A 37 19.96 -8.58 14.11
CA GLY A 37 18.97 -7.85 14.91
C GLY A 37 18.54 -8.63 16.17
N ALA A 38 18.42 -9.96 16.05
CA ALA A 38 18.09 -10.83 17.19
C ALA A 38 19.18 -10.81 18.28
N LYS A 39 20.46 -10.70 17.91
CA LYS A 39 21.56 -10.56 18.90
C LYS A 39 21.40 -9.29 19.75
N LEU A 40 20.84 -8.23 19.19
CA LEU A 40 20.57 -7.02 19.95
C LEU A 40 19.50 -7.24 21.01
N LEU A 41 18.49 -8.10 20.75
CA LEU A 41 17.47 -8.46 21.74
C LEU A 41 18.10 -9.16 22.97
N ASP A 42 19.13 -9.96 22.74
CA ASP A 42 19.82 -10.70 23.83
C ASP A 42 20.85 -9.82 24.56
N THR A 43 21.47 -8.87 23.88
CA THR A 43 22.64 -8.15 24.41
C THR A 43 22.31 -6.76 24.96
N GLN A 44 21.23 -6.11 24.50
CA GLN A 44 20.87 -4.78 24.95
C GLN A 44 19.96 -4.84 26.19
N PRO A 45 20.16 -3.91 27.15
CA PRO A 45 19.32 -3.87 28.35
C PRO A 45 17.87 -3.51 28.00
N VAL A 46 16.92 -4.05 28.76
CA VAL A 46 15.47 -3.82 28.56
C VAL A 46 15.11 -2.33 28.54
N ASP A 47 15.78 -1.49 29.33
CA ASP A 47 15.54 -0.05 29.34
C ASP A 47 15.95 0.64 28.03
N ALA A 48 16.96 0.16 27.32
CA ALA A 48 17.29 0.64 25.98
C ALA A 48 16.15 0.33 24.99
N TRP A 49 15.61 -0.90 25.05
CA TRP A 49 14.47 -1.29 24.22
C TRP A 49 13.20 -0.50 24.53
N LYS A 50 12.90 -0.25 25.82
CA LYS A 50 11.76 0.61 26.20
C LYS A 50 11.89 2.02 25.61
N LYS A 51 13.07 2.63 25.68
CA LYS A 51 13.34 3.95 25.11
C LYS A 51 13.25 3.94 23.59
N TYR A 52 13.83 2.94 22.95
CA TYR A 52 13.77 2.74 21.51
C TYR A 52 12.32 2.63 21.00
N LEU A 53 11.54 1.74 21.59
CA LEU A 53 10.13 1.55 21.24
C LEU A 53 9.29 2.79 21.51
N ALA A 54 9.49 3.45 22.67
CA ALA A 54 8.78 4.69 23.00
C ALA A 54 9.08 5.80 22.00
N PHE A 55 10.35 5.95 21.59
CA PHE A 55 10.74 6.92 20.58
C PHE A 55 10.07 6.63 19.23
N HIS A 56 10.12 5.39 18.76
CA HIS A 56 9.51 5.01 17.48
C HIS A 56 7.99 5.16 17.50
N ILE A 57 7.32 4.73 18.57
CA ILE A 57 5.87 4.92 18.72
C ILE A 57 5.50 6.41 18.70
N ALA A 58 6.24 7.25 19.40
CA ALA A 58 6.00 8.70 19.40
C ALA A 58 6.27 9.32 18.03
N SER A 59 7.38 8.95 17.39
CA SER A 59 7.78 9.44 16.06
C SER A 59 6.77 9.05 14.97
N ASP A 60 6.37 7.78 14.93
CA ASP A 60 5.42 7.25 13.93
C ASP A 60 4.00 7.82 14.07
N ASN A 61 3.67 8.31 15.25
CA ASN A 61 2.36 8.91 15.55
C ASN A 61 2.42 10.44 15.74
N ALA A 62 3.57 11.08 15.50
CA ALA A 62 3.80 12.49 15.81
C ALA A 62 2.74 13.43 15.23
N SER A 63 2.28 13.17 13.98
CA SER A 63 1.25 13.98 13.30
C SER A 63 -0.15 13.88 13.93
N THR A 64 -0.38 12.89 14.79
CA THR A 64 -1.67 12.66 15.50
C THR A 64 -1.57 12.92 17.00
N LEU A 65 -0.38 13.24 17.48
CA LEU A 65 -0.08 13.64 18.86
C LEU A 65 -0.19 15.17 19.04
N PRO A 66 -0.07 15.69 20.27
CA PRO A 66 -0.05 17.13 20.51
C PRO A 66 1.01 17.88 19.68
N LYS A 67 0.75 19.15 19.38
CA LYS A 67 1.53 19.99 18.46
C LYS A 67 3.05 19.93 18.66
N ALA A 68 3.52 19.80 19.89
CA ALA A 68 4.96 19.73 20.18
C ALA A 68 5.64 18.51 19.50
N PHE A 69 4.96 17.37 19.39
CA PHE A 69 5.47 16.19 18.69
C PHE A 69 5.47 16.38 17.18
N ASP A 70 4.39 16.93 16.64
CA ASP A 70 4.26 17.24 15.21
C ASP A 70 5.32 18.25 14.77
N ASP A 71 5.54 19.33 15.54
CA ASP A 71 6.56 20.34 15.27
C ASP A 71 7.97 19.73 15.32
N ALA A 72 8.30 18.94 16.33
CA ALA A 72 9.61 18.30 16.46
C ALA A 72 9.87 17.32 15.27
N SER A 73 8.86 16.55 14.91
CA SER A 73 8.94 15.65 13.75
C SER A 73 9.15 16.42 12.45
N PHE A 74 8.40 17.50 12.24
CA PHE A 74 8.55 18.35 11.05
C PHE A 74 9.94 19.00 10.99
N GLU A 75 10.42 19.60 12.09
CA GLU A 75 11.72 20.28 12.13
C GLU A 75 12.87 19.33 11.76
N PHE A 76 12.83 18.09 12.23
CA PHE A 76 13.88 17.13 11.92
C PHE A 76 13.67 16.45 10.56
N PHE A 77 12.56 15.74 10.37
CA PHE A 77 12.38 14.88 9.19
C PHE A 77 12.04 15.63 7.91
N SER A 78 11.38 16.78 8.01
CA SER A 78 10.97 17.54 6.84
C SER A 78 11.89 18.71 6.57
N LYS A 79 12.17 19.57 7.55
CA LYS A 79 12.96 20.76 7.35
C LYS A 79 14.48 20.44 7.30
N THR A 80 15.02 19.77 8.31
CA THR A 80 16.46 19.48 8.38
C THR A 80 16.90 18.47 7.33
N LEU A 81 16.18 17.35 7.19
CA LEU A 81 16.60 16.28 6.26
C LEU A 81 16.18 16.48 4.82
N ARG A 82 15.07 17.18 4.55
CA ARG A 82 14.51 17.33 3.20
C ARG A 82 14.46 18.75 2.67
N GLY A 83 14.82 19.75 3.49
CA GLY A 83 14.81 21.16 3.09
C GLY A 83 13.41 21.78 2.94
N GLN A 84 12.37 21.17 3.50
CA GLN A 84 11.03 21.72 3.47
C GLN A 84 10.91 22.85 4.49
N GLU A 85 10.77 24.10 4.04
CA GLU A 85 10.76 25.27 4.92
C GLU A 85 9.48 25.43 5.74
N VAL A 86 8.32 25.08 5.16
CA VAL A 86 7.00 25.31 5.76
C VAL A 86 6.20 24.01 5.80
N GLN A 87 5.56 23.75 6.95
CA GLN A 87 4.65 22.60 7.12
C GLN A 87 3.41 22.77 6.24
N ARG A 88 2.95 21.67 5.68
CA ARG A 88 1.69 21.65 4.90
C ARG A 88 0.51 22.02 5.79
N ASP A 89 -0.47 22.69 5.21
CA ASP A 89 -1.72 23.05 5.88
C ASP A 89 -2.36 21.84 6.58
N ARG A 90 -2.91 22.06 7.76
CA ARG A 90 -3.48 20.97 8.58
C ARG A 90 -4.57 20.17 7.83
N TRP A 91 -5.42 20.84 7.06
CA TRP A 91 -6.47 20.15 6.30
C TRP A 91 -5.89 19.23 5.22
N LYS A 92 -4.80 19.62 4.54
CA LYS A 92 -4.10 18.77 3.56
C LYS A 92 -3.51 17.53 4.21
N ARG A 93 -2.98 17.69 5.43
CA ARG A 93 -2.47 16.57 6.22
C ARG A 93 -3.60 15.65 6.68
N GLY A 94 -4.75 16.23 7.06
CA GLY A 94 -5.97 15.48 7.38
C GLY A 94 -6.47 14.65 6.19
N VAL A 95 -6.53 15.23 4.99
CA VAL A 95 -6.87 14.50 3.76
C VAL A 95 -5.89 13.35 3.52
N GLY A 96 -4.57 13.59 3.66
CA GLY A 96 -3.58 12.53 3.51
C GLY A 96 -3.72 11.40 4.55
N LEU A 97 -4.13 11.73 5.77
CA LEU A 97 -4.42 10.73 6.80
C LEU A 97 -5.64 9.87 6.43
N LEU A 98 -6.73 10.50 5.97
CA LEU A 98 -7.91 9.79 5.49
C LEU A 98 -7.59 8.90 4.29
N ASP A 99 -6.78 9.41 3.36
CA ASP A 99 -6.32 8.65 2.18
C ASP A 99 -5.55 7.38 2.59
N GLY A 100 -4.76 7.45 3.66
CA GLY A 100 -4.02 6.31 4.19
C GLY A 100 -4.85 5.30 5.00
N LEU A 101 -5.98 5.72 5.57
CA LEU A 101 -6.81 4.86 6.43
C LEU A 101 -8.05 4.29 5.72
N ILE A 102 -8.75 5.15 4.98
CA ILE A 102 -10.01 4.83 4.29
C ILE A 102 -10.01 5.33 2.85
N GLY A 103 -8.83 5.33 2.22
CA GLY A 103 -8.62 5.98 0.93
C GLY A 103 -9.52 5.50 -0.19
N GLU A 104 -9.92 4.23 -0.21
CA GLU A 104 -10.85 3.70 -1.21
C GLU A 104 -12.28 4.21 -0.99
N GLY A 105 -12.71 4.40 0.28
CA GLY A 105 -13.99 5.05 0.58
C GLY A 105 -14.00 6.54 0.21
N VAL A 106 -12.87 7.25 0.41
CA VAL A 106 -12.69 8.61 -0.13
C VAL A 106 -12.72 8.59 -1.66
N GLY A 107 -12.13 7.57 -2.26
CA GLY A 107 -12.13 7.34 -3.71
C GLY A 107 -13.52 7.17 -4.30
N GLU A 108 -14.41 6.47 -3.62
CA GLU A 108 -15.81 6.31 -4.02
C GLU A 108 -16.52 7.68 -4.14
N LEU A 109 -16.37 8.54 -3.12
CA LEU A 109 -16.90 9.90 -3.15
C LEU A 109 -16.28 10.77 -4.23
N TYR A 110 -14.96 10.63 -4.44
CA TYR A 110 -14.25 11.33 -5.50
C TYR A 110 -14.76 10.94 -6.88
N VAL A 111 -14.88 9.65 -7.15
CA VAL A 111 -15.36 9.11 -8.43
C VAL A 111 -16.79 9.57 -8.70
N ALA A 112 -17.69 9.45 -7.71
CA ALA A 112 -19.08 9.87 -7.83
C ALA A 112 -19.22 11.35 -8.25
N LYS A 113 -18.26 12.20 -7.83
CA LYS A 113 -18.30 13.64 -8.11
C LYS A 113 -17.52 14.06 -9.37
N TYR A 114 -16.38 13.43 -9.65
CA TYR A 114 -15.39 13.95 -10.60
C TYR A 114 -15.04 13.01 -11.75
N PHE A 115 -15.52 11.78 -11.74
CA PHE A 115 -15.19 10.80 -12.79
C PHE A 115 -16.43 10.06 -13.30
N PRO A 116 -17.23 10.70 -14.15
CA PRO A 116 -18.46 10.10 -14.68
C PRO A 116 -18.15 8.88 -15.56
N PRO A 117 -19.12 7.94 -15.71
CA PRO A 117 -18.95 6.71 -16.48
C PRO A 117 -18.49 6.92 -17.94
N GLU A 118 -18.85 8.04 -18.55
CA GLU A 118 -18.45 8.36 -19.92
C GLU A 118 -16.93 8.54 -20.05
N ASN A 119 -16.29 9.09 -19.03
CA ASN A 119 -14.82 9.23 -19.01
C ASN A 119 -14.14 7.88 -18.90
N LYS A 120 -14.70 6.96 -18.09
CA LYS A 120 -14.20 5.60 -18.03
C LYS A 120 -14.30 4.91 -19.39
N ALA A 121 -15.46 4.98 -20.06
CA ALA A 121 -15.67 4.38 -21.38
C ALA A 121 -14.68 4.89 -22.43
N LYS A 122 -14.45 6.22 -22.49
CA LYS A 122 -13.46 6.82 -23.39
C LYS A 122 -12.04 6.29 -23.15
N MET A 123 -11.68 6.11 -21.89
CA MET A 123 -10.36 5.59 -21.54
C MET A 123 -10.23 4.09 -21.81
N ASP A 124 -11.28 3.31 -21.59
CA ASP A 124 -11.33 1.90 -21.98
C ASP A 124 -11.14 1.73 -23.50
N ASP A 125 -11.80 2.57 -24.32
CA ASP A 125 -11.62 2.62 -25.78
C ASP A 125 -10.18 3.01 -26.18
N LEU A 126 -9.61 4.02 -25.51
CA LEU A 126 -8.22 4.43 -25.76
C LEU A 126 -7.26 3.27 -25.48
N VAL A 127 -7.40 2.59 -24.37
CA VAL A 127 -6.55 1.45 -23.99
C VAL A 127 -6.74 0.27 -24.96
N ALA A 128 -7.96 0.01 -25.40
CA ALA A 128 -8.25 -1.01 -26.40
C ALA A 128 -7.53 -0.72 -27.73
N ASN A 129 -7.56 0.54 -28.18
CA ASN A 129 -6.85 0.98 -29.39
C ASN A 129 -5.32 0.85 -29.23
N LEU A 130 -4.76 1.20 -28.07
CA LEU A 130 -3.34 1.02 -27.80
C LEU A 130 -2.94 -0.47 -27.81
N ARG A 131 -3.77 -1.35 -27.26
CA ARG A 131 -3.53 -2.81 -27.31
C ARG A 131 -3.53 -3.32 -28.77
N THR A 132 -4.49 -2.88 -29.58
CA THR A 132 -4.57 -3.24 -31.00
C THR A 132 -3.31 -2.76 -31.73
N ALA A 133 -2.93 -1.50 -31.57
CA ALA A 133 -1.72 -0.95 -32.20
C ALA A 133 -0.45 -1.68 -31.75
N MET A 134 -0.33 -2.04 -30.47
CA MET A 134 0.79 -2.85 -29.97
C MET A 134 0.80 -4.24 -30.61
N GLY A 135 -0.36 -4.89 -30.74
CA GLY A 135 -0.49 -6.19 -31.40
C GLY A 135 0.00 -6.16 -32.85
N GLU A 136 -0.37 -5.13 -33.61
CA GLU A 136 0.11 -4.94 -34.99
C GLU A 136 1.62 -4.65 -35.03
N ARG A 137 2.11 -3.79 -34.14
CA ARG A 137 3.54 -3.47 -34.04
C ARG A 137 4.39 -4.71 -33.72
N LEU A 138 3.96 -5.57 -32.82
CA LEU A 138 4.66 -6.81 -32.46
C LEU A 138 4.87 -7.72 -33.67
N LYS A 139 3.99 -7.72 -34.67
CA LYS A 139 4.11 -8.53 -35.89
C LYS A 139 5.29 -8.12 -36.78
N THR A 140 5.72 -6.86 -36.70
CA THR A 140 6.68 -6.26 -37.65
C THR A 140 8.06 -5.96 -37.03
N LEU A 141 8.30 -6.28 -35.76
CA LEU A 141 9.57 -6.01 -35.08
C LEU A 141 10.68 -6.95 -35.57
N ALA A 142 11.63 -6.39 -36.31
CA ALA A 142 12.69 -7.18 -37.00
C ALA A 142 13.68 -7.85 -36.03
N TRP A 143 13.81 -7.34 -34.78
CA TRP A 143 14.70 -7.88 -33.76
C TRP A 143 14.12 -9.07 -32.98
N MET A 144 12.83 -9.35 -33.15
CA MET A 144 12.17 -10.49 -32.53
C MET A 144 12.16 -11.69 -33.51
N ASP A 145 12.56 -12.86 -33.01
CA ASP A 145 12.27 -14.11 -33.68
C ASP A 145 10.78 -14.52 -33.54
N ASP A 146 10.37 -15.54 -34.26
CA ASP A 146 8.95 -15.96 -34.28
C ASP A 146 8.49 -16.52 -32.94
N ALA A 147 9.35 -17.22 -32.20
CA ALA A 147 9.04 -17.76 -30.88
C ALA A 147 8.83 -16.64 -29.85
N THR A 148 9.73 -15.66 -29.78
CA THR A 148 9.62 -14.48 -28.93
C THR A 148 8.38 -13.66 -29.30
N ARG A 149 8.08 -13.50 -30.58
CA ARG A 149 6.89 -12.80 -31.07
C ARG A 149 5.59 -13.48 -30.60
N ALA A 150 5.52 -14.81 -30.70
CA ALA A 150 4.38 -15.59 -30.26
C ALA A 150 4.14 -15.41 -28.75
N GLU A 151 5.19 -15.47 -27.92
CA GLU A 151 5.08 -15.24 -26.46
C GLU A 151 4.70 -13.78 -26.13
N ALA A 152 5.20 -12.80 -26.87
CA ALA A 152 4.82 -11.41 -26.72
C ALA A 152 3.32 -11.17 -27.03
N GLN A 153 2.81 -11.78 -28.11
CA GLN A 153 1.38 -11.74 -28.47
C GLN A 153 0.51 -12.42 -27.40
N LYS A 154 0.94 -13.56 -26.89
CA LYS A 154 0.26 -14.26 -25.80
C LYS A 154 0.22 -13.41 -24.51
N LYS A 155 1.34 -12.77 -24.14
CA LYS A 155 1.39 -11.84 -23.01
C LYS A 155 0.44 -10.66 -23.21
N LEU A 156 0.39 -10.07 -24.41
CA LEU A 156 -0.55 -8.99 -24.74
C LEU A 156 -2.02 -9.46 -24.63
N GLY A 157 -2.30 -10.71 -25.00
CA GLY A 157 -3.63 -11.30 -24.86
C GLY A 157 -4.12 -11.40 -23.41
N THR A 158 -3.20 -11.64 -22.46
CA THR A 158 -3.51 -11.72 -21.02
C THR A 158 -3.38 -10.37 -20.29
N PHE A 159 -3.06 -9.30 -21.00
CA PHE A 159 -2.91 -7.96 -20.43
C PHE A 159 -4.26 -7.43 -19.94
N ASP A 160 -4.32 -7.05 -18.66
CA ASP A 160 -5.54 -6.68 -17.96
C ASP A 160 -5.47 -5.18 -17.53
N PRO A 161 -6.07 -4.28 -18.33
CA PRO A 161 -6.13 -2.86 -17.97
C PRO A 161 -7.22 -2.60 -16.94
N ARG A 162 -6.90 -1.74 -15.97
CA ARG A 162 -7.80 -1.23 -14.93
C ARG A 162 -7.89 0.28 -15.04
N VAL A 163 -9.09 0.80 -15.26
CA VAL A 163 -9.33 2.21 -15.55
C VAL A 163 -10.33 2.82 -14.56
N GLY A 164 -9.94 3.94 -13.98
CA GLY A 164 -10.78 4.80 -13.16
C GLY A 164 -10.88 4.34 -11.71
N TYR A 165 -11.58 3.24 -11.45
CA TYR A 165 -11.90 2.77 -10.11
C TYR A 165 -12.20 1.26 -10.09
N PRO A 166 -12.12 0.60 -8.88
CA PRO A 166 -12.39 -0.83 -8.75
C PRO A 166 -13.87 -1.18 -9.02
N ALA A 167 -14.13 -2.44 -9.41
CA ALA A 167 -15.49 -2.92 -9.68
C ALA A 167 -16.34 -3.03 -8.41
N SER A 168 -15.70 -3.22 -7.25
CA SER A 168 -16.36 -3.24 -5.94
C SER A 168 -15.55 -2.42 -4.95
N TRP A 169 -16.24 -1.70 -4.07
CA TRP A 169 -15.60 -0.87 -3.04
C TRP A 169 -15.26 -1.70 -1.80
N ARG A 170 -14.21 -1.30 -1.11
CA ARG A 170 -13.81 -1.93 0.15
C ARG A 170 -14.86 -1.67 1.23
N ASP A 171 -15.27 -2.73 1.90
CA ASP A 171 -16.15 -2.63 3.07
C ASP A 171 -15.38 -2.17 4.30
N TYR A 172 -15.74 -1.00 4.83
CA TYR A 172 -15.19 -0.42 6.05
C TYR A 172 -16.12 -0.58 7.27
N SER A 173 -17.19 -1.37 7.18
CA SER A 173 -18.18 -1.53 8.27
C SER A 173 -17.60 -2.00 9.60
N ALA A 174 -16.50 -2.75 9.56
CA ALA A 174 -15.77 -3.19 10.76
C ALA A 174 -14.82 -2.12 11.34
N TYR A 175 -14.72 -0.94 10.73
CA TYR A 175 -13.89 0.17 11.22
C TYR A 175 -14.77 1.28 11.83
N THR A 176 -14.75 1.40 13.14
CA THR A 176 -15.52 2.43 13.88
C THR A 176 -14.63 3.64 14.18
N VAL A 177 -15.20 4.84 13.98
CA VAL A 177 -14.54 6.13 14.24
C VAL A 177 -15.33 6.88 15.32
N GLU A 178 -14.63 7.41 16.33
CA GLU A 178 -15.21 8.19 17.43
C GLU A 178 -14.69 9.63 17.39
N ALA A 179 -15.59 10.60 17.53
CA ALA A 179 -15.22 12.00 17.58
C ALA A 179 -14.30 12.30 18.78
N GLY A 180 -13.27 13.12 18.56
CA GLY A 180 -12.32 13.50 19.61
C GLY A 180 -11.24 12.46 19.95
N LYS A 181 -11.26 11.27 19.35
CA LYS A 181 -10.33 10.17 19.62
C LYS A 181 -9.39 9.88 18.43
N LEU A 182 -8.67 10.91 17.99
CA LEU A 182 -7.85 10.80 16.77
C LEU A 182 -6.82 9.65 16.83
N ALA A 183 -6.06 9.55 17.91
CA ALA A 183 -5.01 8.53 18.03
C ALA A 183 -5.60 7.10 18.06
N GLU A 184 -6.71 6.93 18.79
CA GLU A 184 -7.44 5.66 18.86
C GLU A 184 -8.03 5.28 17.49
N ASN A 185 -8.61 6.24 16.77
CA ASN A 185 -9.13 6.03 15.43
C ASN A 185 -8.05 5.59 14.46
N VAL A 186 -6.88 6.24 14.48
CA VAL A 186 -5.74 5.85 13.64
C VAL A 186 -5.25 4.44 13.99
N ARG A 187 -5.17 4.11 15.27
CA ARG A 187 -4.81 2.76 15.71
C ARG A 187 -5.84 1.71 15.26
N ALA A 188 -7.13 2.03 15.38
CA ALA A 188 -8.21 1.16 14.91
C ALA A 188 -8.16 0.92 13.40
N GLY A 189 -7.90 1.97 12.60
CA GLY A 189 -7.73 1.84 11.14
C GLY A 189 -6.53 0.99 10.74
N ARG A 190 -5.39 1.15 11.43
CA ARG A 190 -4.21 0.28 11.20
C ARG A 190 -4.49 -1.17 11.58
N LYS A 191 -5.24 -1.40 12.68
CA LYS A 191 -5.66 -2.74 13.08
C LYS A 191 -6.64 -3.36 12.08
N PHE A 192 -7.58 -2.56 11.57
CA PHE A 192 -8.50 -2.99 10.50
C PHE A 192 -7.71 -3.47 9.28
N GLU A 193 -6.76 -2.67 8.80
CA GLU A 193 -5.94 -3.05 7.64
C GLU A 193 -5.06 -4.28 7.92
N TRP A 194 -4.45 -4.38 9.09
CA TRP A 194 -3.71 -5.57 9.49
C TRP A 194 -4.57 -6.83 9.47
N ASN A 195 -5.77 -6.79 10.07
CA ASN A 195 -6.69 -7.91 10.09
C ASN A 195 -7.12 -8.31 8.67
N ARG A 196 -7.33 -7.33 7.79
CA ARG A 196 -7.63 -7.56 6.38
C ARG A 196 -6.49 -8.29 5.68
N GLN A 197 -5.24 -7.89 5.91
CA GLN A 197 -4.06 -8.56 5.34
C GLN A 197 -3.93 -10.00 5.86
N VAL A 198 -4.13 -10.21 7.16
CA VAL A 198 -4.08 -11.56 7.75
C VAL A 198 -5.18 -12.46 7.17
N ALA A 199 -6.39 -11.94 6.99
CA ALA A 199 -7.50 -12.71 6.42
C ALA A 199 -7.26 -13.16 4.97
N ARG A 200 -6.32 -12.54 4.24
CA ARG A 200 -5.93 -12.92 2.87
C ARG A 200 -4.94 -14.08 2.81
N LEU A 201 -4.30 -14.42 3.93
CA LEU A 201 -3.34 -15.51 3.98
C LEU A 201 -4.00 -16.83 3.62
N GLY A 202 -3.37 -17.57 2.73
CA GLY A 202 -3.89 -18.83 2.22
C GLY A 202 -5.07 -18.72 1.23
N GLN A 203 -5.54 -17.50 0.94
CA GLN A 203 -6.57 -17.27 -0.08
C GLN A 203 -5.95 -17.10 -1.47
N PRO A 204 -6.68 -17.42 -2.54
CA PRO A 204 -6.28 -17.06 -3.90
C PRO A 204 -6.01 -15.55 -4.04
N VAL A 205 -5.12 -15.20 -4.96
CA VAL A 205 -4.84 -13.79 -5.28
C VAL A 205 -6.10 -13.11 -5.80
N ASP A 206 -6.55 -12.07 -5.09
CA ASP A 206 -7.63 -11.23 -5.58
C ASP A 206 -7.11 -10.32 -6.70
N ARG A 207 -7.44 -10.68 -7.94
CA ARG A 207 -7.05 -9.90 -9.11
C ARG A 207 -7.83 -8.60 -9.25
N ALA A 208 -8.96 -8.43 -8.56
CA ALA A 208 -9.78 -7.21 -8.60
C ALA A 208 -9.25 -6.11 -7.67
N GLU A 209 -8.37 -6.45 -6.72
CA GLU A 209 -7.81 -5.49 -5.78
C GLU A 209 -6.94 -4.43 -6.47
N TRP A 210 -7.06 -3.19 -6.01
CA TRP A 210 -6.27 -2.05 -6.47
C TRP A 210 -5.17 -1.70 -5.47
N GLY A 211 -3.97 -1.42 -5.98
CA GLY A 211 -2.82 -0.97 -5.18
C GLY A 211 -2.76 0.55 -4.96
N MET A 212 -3.64 1.32 -5.61
CA MET A 212 -3.76 2.77 -5.47
C MET A 212 -5.21 3.17 -5.34
N ASN A 213 -5.48 4.23 -4.58
CA ASN A 213 -6.82 4.80 -4.46
C ASN A 213 -7.23 5.51 -5.76
N PRO A 214 -8.53 5.58 -6.11
CA PRO A 214 -9.01 6.21 -7.34
C PRO A 214 -8.64 7.68 -7.51
N GLN A 215 -8.50 8.44 -6.42
CA GLN A 215 -8.08 9.86 -6.44
C GLN A 215 -6.57 10.06 -6.61
N THR A 216 -5.78 8.99 -6.67
CA THR A 216 -4.31 9.08 -6.80
C THR A 216 -3.93 9.55 -8.21
N VAL A 217 -3.12 10.62 -8.29
CA VAL A 217 -2.53 11.10 -9.55
C VAL A 217 -1.27 10.30 -9.83
N ASN A 218 -1.43 9.08 -10.29
CA ASN A 218 -0.38 8.15 -10.66
C ASN A 218 -0.97 6.96 -11.43
N ALA A 219 -0.11 6.05 -11.89
CA ALA A 219 -0.44 4.78 -12.50
C ALA A 219 0.58 3.73 -12.13
N TYR A 220 0.25 2.45 -12.26
CA TYR A 220 1.21 1.37 -12.01
C TYR A 220 0.95 0.16 -12.90
N TYR A 221 2.01 -0.63 -13.11
CA TYR A 221 1.93 -1.96 -13.71
C TYR A 221 2.35 -3.01 -12.68
N ASN A 222 1.53 -4.05 -12.54
CA ASN A 222 1.83 -5.20 -11.69
C ASN A 222 2.23 -6.41 -12.57
N PRO A 223 3.53 -6.76 -12.65
CA PRO A 223 4.00 -7.84 -13.50
C PRO A 223 3.52 -9.24 -13.05
N LEU A 224 3.21 -9.42 -11.76
CA LEU A 224 2.78 -10.71 -11.23
C LEU A 224 1.41 -11.14 -11.74
N VAL A 225 0.58 -10.18 -12.12
CA VAL A 225 -0.78 -10.41 -12.64
C VAL A 225 -1.00 -9.83 -14.03
N ASN A 226 0.06 -9.28 -14.67
CA ASN A 226 0.03 -8.63 -15.99
C ASN A 226 -1.06 -7.55 -16.10
N GLN A 227 -1.17 -6.71 -15.04
CA GLN A 227 -2.16 -5.63 -14.94
C GLN A 227 -1.52 -4.26 -15.01
N ILE A 228 -2.16 -3.34 -15.73
CA ILE A 228 -1.90 -1.90 -15.63
C ILE A 228 -3.12 -1.20 -15.03
N THR A 229 -2.88 -0.25 -14.15
CA THR A 229 -3.94 0.48 -13.44
C THR A 229 -3.77 1.99 -13.61
N PHE A 230 -4.83 2.64 -14.06
CA PHE A 230 -4.93 4.09 -14.21
C PHE A 230 -6.06 4.61 -13.30
N PRO A 231 -5.76 5.08 -12.08
CA PRO A 231 -6.77 5.69 -11.21
C PRO A 231 -7.43 6.91 -11.83
N ALA A 232 -8.67 7.19 -11.43
CA ALA A 232 -9.45 8.32 -11.94
C ALA A 232 -8.74 9.68 -11.78
N GLY A 233 -7.90 9.81 -10.75
CA GLY A 233 -7.16 11.05 -10.46
C GLY A 233 -6.19 11.46 -11.55
N ILE A 234 -5.52 10.50 -12.23
CA ILE A 234 -4.59 10.82 -13.33
C ILE A 234 -5.32 11.06 -14.67
N LEU A 235 -6.59 10.69 -14.75
CA LEU A 235 -7.40 10.78 -15.98
C LEU A 235 -8.23 12.06 -16.03
N GLN A 236 -7.98 13.02 -15.15
CA GLN A 236 -8.63 14.33 -15.17
C GLN A 236 -8.05 15.20 -16.29
N PRO A 237 -8.84 16.10 -16.88
CA PRO A 237 -8.33 17.11 -17.80
C PRO A 237 -7.22 17.95 -17.16
N PRO A 238 -6.25 18.42 -17.94
CA PRO A 238 -5.18 19.30 -17.47
C PRO A 238 -5.70 20.67 -17.03
#